data_56cf932205c36da15966f727d5daf3b5
#
_entry.id   56cf932205c36da15966f727d5daf3b5
#
_cell.length_a   1.000
_cell.length_b   1.000
_cell.length_c   1.000
_cell.angle_alpha   90.00
_cell.angle_beta   90.00
_cell.angle_gamma   90.00
#
_symmetry.space_group_name_H-M   'P 1'
#
loop_
_entity.id
_entity.type
_entity.pdbx_description
1 polymer ?
#
loop_
_entity_poly.entity_id
_entity_poly.type
_entity_poly.pdbx_seq_one_letter_code
_entity_poly.pdbx_strand_id
1 'polypeptide(L)'
;MLFRSNAAQVAYPLPPTARDVVFASWQTVGPSKEWLPINRWRVDRMANAAAFNTTATINLYEKIMPGRNVQVWYSSLPQTMTNNTDDFVAVTGLPSSCQDVVILGAAYRLLSYLDSGRINLTSAEADLADTKNPSTAGAASSRYVFALYQQRLLEESNKLQDRFPIRVHYSR
;
A
#
# COMPACT_ATOMS: atom_id res chain seq x y z
N MET A 1 -0.16 -12.34 8.43
CA MET A 1 0.22 -13.75 8.13
C MET A 1 0.49 -14.49 9.42
N LEU A 2 0.02 -15.72 9.53
CA LEU A 2 0.19 -16.60 10.69
C LEU A 2 0.77 -17.94 10.23
N PHE A 3 1.82 -18.43 10.89
CA PHE A 3 2.41 -19.75 10.64
C PHE A 3 2.97 -20.36 11.92
N ARG A 4 3.33 -21.65 11.90
CA ARG A 4 3.97 -22.32 13.03
C ARG A 4 5.48 -22.39 12.84
N SER A 5 6.24 -22.12 13.91
CA SER A 5 7.69 -22.24 13.90
C SER A 5 8.13 -23.71 13.82
N ASN A 6 9.24 -23.98 13.11
CA ASN A 6 9.85 -25.30 13.00
C ASN A 6 11.30 -25.21 13.53
N ALA A 7 11.76 -26.24 14.23
CA ALA A 7 13.13 -26.29 14.82
C ALA A 7 14.25 -26.22 13.79
N ALA A 8 14.01 -26.77 12.60
CA ALA A 8 15.01 -26.86 11.53
C ALA A 8 14.90 -25.73 10.51
N GLN A 9 13.93 -24.82 10.64
CA GLN A 9 13.64 -23.81 9.63
C GLN A 9 13.81 -22.41 10.18
N VAL A 10 14.69 -21.65 9.55
CA VAL A 10 14.92 -20.22 9.85
C VAL A 10 14.15 -19.32 8.91
N ALA A 11 13.99 -19.75 7.65
CA ALA A 11 13.34 -18.99 6.59
C ALA A 11 11.90 -19.45 6.37
N TYR A 12 10.97 -18.52 6.35
CA TYR A 12 9.54 -18.79 6.13
C TYR A 12 9.03 -17.99 4.93
N PRO A 13 8.23 -18.61 4.05
CA PRO A 13 7.72 -17.94 2.86
C PRO A 13 6.79 -16.78 3.24
N LEU A 14 6.97 -15.63 2.59
CA LEU A 14 6.03 -14.52 2.65
C LEU A 14 5.07 -14.58 1.46
N PRO A 15 3.85 -14.08 1.60
CA PRO A 15 2.95 -13.91 0.45
C PRO A 15 3.61 -13.06 -0.64
N PRO A 16 3.40 -13.35 -1.94
CA PRO A 16 3.99 -12.57 -3.03
C PRO A 16 3.52 -11.11 -3.04
N THR A 17 2.39 -10.82 -2.41
CA THR A 17 1.86 -9.48 -2.23
C THR A 17 2.55 -8.68 -1.12
N ALA A 18 3.36 -9.32 -0.27
CA ALA A 18 4.03 -8.66 0.84
C ALA A 18 5.13 -7.71 0.33
N ARG A 19 4.98 -6.42 0.63
CA ARG A 19 6.00 -5.41 0.30
C ARG A 19 7.03 -5.27 1.39
N ASP A 20 6.61 -4.89 2.57
CA ASP A 20 7.51 -4.66 3.69
C ASP A 20 6.94 -5.30 4.95
N VAL A 21 7.81 -5.96 5.70
CA VAL A 21 7.45 -6.50 7.01
C VAL A 21 7.62 -5.38 8.04
N VAL A 22 6.54 -5.12 8.76
CA VAL A 22 6.47 -4.07 9.78
C VAL A 22 6.83 -4.61 11.16
N PHE A 23 6.33 -5.82 11.45
CA PHE A 23 6.44 -6.41 12.79
C PHE A 23 6.32 -7.92 12.72
N ALA A 24 7.06 -8.62 13.58
CA ALA A 24 6.94 -10.05 13.78
C ALA A 24 6.83 -10.35 15.28
N SER A 25 5.97 -11.30 15.63
CA SER A 25 5.77 -11.73 17.02
C SER A 25 5.47 -13.23 17.08
N TRP A 26 5.73 -13.84 18.23
CA TRP A 26 5.40 -15.23 18.48
C TRP A 26 4.55 -15.37 19.73
N GLN A 27 3.69 -16.39 19.77
CA GLN A 27 2.75 -16.61 20.84
C GLN A 27 3.35 -17.53 21.93
N THR A 28 3.29 -17.09 23.18
CA THR A 28 3.69 -17.90 24.34
C THR A 28 2.72 -19.06 24.57
N VAL A 29 3.17 -20.06 25.34
CA VAL A 29 2.30 -21.13 25.85
C VAL A 29 1.87 -20.78 27.25
N GLY A 30 0.63 -21.01 27.52
CA GLY A 30 0.06 -20.77 28.83
C GLY A 30 -1.34 -20.20 28.72
N PRO A 31 -1.98 -19.95 29.83
CA PRO A 31 -3.36 -19.42 29.84
C PRO A 31 -3.46 -18.01 29.25
N SER A 32 -2.42 -17.18 29.37
CA SER A 32 -2.41 -15.79 28.85
C SER A 32 -2.20 -15.67 27.36
N LYS A 33 -1.55 -16.66 26.71
CA LYS A 33 -1.26 -16.65 25.24
C LYS A 33 -0.75 -15.30 24.73
N GLU A 34 0.23 -14.72 25.40
CA GLU A 34 0.78 -13.43 25.06
C GLU A 34 1.59 -13.46 23.75
N TRP A 35 1.57 -12.37 23.02
CA TRP A 35 2.38 -12.17 21.82
C TRP A 35 3.66 -11.41 22.16
N LEU A 36 4.79 -12.09 22.05
CA LEU A 36 6.11 -11.50 22.28
C LEU A 36 6.75 -11.05 20.97
N PRO A 37 7.36 -9.86 20.92
CA PRO A 37 8.02 -9.37 19.72
C PRO A 37 9.24 -10.22 19.36
N ILE A 38 9.47 -10.38 18.06
CA ILE A 38 10.69 -10.93 17.49
C ILE A 38 11.52 -9.73 17.01
N ASN A 39 12.68 -9.51 17.64
CA ASN A 39 13.50 -8.34 17.33
C ASN A 39 14.56 -8.61 16.25
N ARG A 40 14.92 -9.88 16.04
CA ARG A 40 15.96 -10.29 15.10
C ARG A 40 15.40 -11.06 13.94
N TRP A 41 15.03 -10.32 12.89
CA TRP A 41 14.56 -10.90 11.63
C TRP A 41 15.09 -10.09 10.44
N ARG A 42 15.09 -10.73 9.25
CA ARG A 42 15.45 -10.09 7.99
C ARG A 42 14.53 -10.61 6.87
N VAL A 43 14.14 -9.73 5.98
CA VAL A 43 13.43 -10.10 4.76
C VAL A 43 14.47 -10.37 3.67
N ASP A 44 14.36 -11.54 3.03
CA ASP A 44 15.10 -11.87 1.82
C ASP A 44 14.12 -11.88 0.64
N ARG A 45 14.40 -11.06 -0.37
CA ARG A 45 13.58 -10.92 -1.58
C ARG A 45 14.12 -11.70 -2.77
N MET A 46 15.25 -12.37 -2.59
CA MET A 46 15.91 -13.21 -3.60
C MET A 46 15.95 -14.68 -3.18
N ALA A 47 14.98 -15.11 -2.39
CA ALA A 47 14.88 -16.50 -1.98
C ALA A 47 14.62 -17.42 -3.16
N ASN A 48 15.08 -18.66 -3.04
CA ASN A 48 14.89 -19.68 -4.09
C ASN A 48 13.39 -20.03 -4.20
N ALA A 49 12.75 -19.60 -5.29
CA ALA A 49 11.33 -19.83 -5.52
C ALA A 49 10.96 -21.32 -5.61
N ALA A 50 11.90 -22.19 -6.05
CA ALA A 50 11.65 -23.63 -6.09
C ALA A 50 11.56 -24.26 -4.69
N ALA A 51 12.24 -23.68 -3.70
CA ALA A 51 12.22 -24.17 -2.31
C ALA A 51 11.04 -23.61 -1.50
N PHE A 52 10.61 -22.36 -1.79
CA PHE A 52 9.64 -21.63 -0.97
C PHE A 52 8.32 -21.31 -1.66
N ASN A 53 8.16 -21.62 -2.94
CA ASN A 53 7.03 -21.19 -3.79
C ASN A 53 6.84 -19.66 -3.85
N THR A 54 7.85 -18.90 -3.46
CA THR A 54 7.88 -17.43 -3.45
C THR A 54 9.31 -16.94 -3.49
N THR A 55 9.54 -15.75 -4.03
CA THR A 55 10.85 -15.10 -4.01
C THR A 55 11.10 -14.28 -2.74
N ALA A 56 10.09 -14.16 -1.86
CA ALA A 56 10.21 -13.40 -0.64
C ALA A 56 10.08 -14.32 0.60
N THR A 57 11.06 -14.27 1.49
CA THR A 57 11.05 -14.99 2.76
C THR A 57 11.37 -14.06 3.92
N ILE A 58 10.89 -14.41 5.10
CA ILE A 58 11.33 -13.83 6.36
C ILE A 58 12.25 -14.81 7.07
N ASN A 59 13.46 -14.37 7.40
CA ASN A 59 14.43 -15.13 8.17
C ASN A 59 14.35 -14.70 9.63
N LEU A 60 14.07 -15.64 10.53
CA LEU A 60 13.99 -15.40 11.96
C LEU A 60 15.28 -15.88 12.62
N TYR A 61 16.00 -14.98 13.27
CA TYR A 61 17.30 -15.29 13.91
C TYR A 61 17.19 -15.52 15.43
N GLU A 62 16.00 -15.32 15.99
CA GLU A 62 15.74 -15.66 17.38
C GLU A 62 15.35 -17.14 17.51
N LYS A 63 15.83 -17.77 18.58
CA LYS A 63 15.45 -19.16 18.92
C LYS A 63 14.01 -19.17 19.45
N ILE A 64 13.08 -19.40 18.56
CA ILE A 64 11.68 -19.61 18.92
C ILE A 64 11.48 -21.12 19.10
N MET A 65 10.83 -21.51 20.21
CA MET A 65 10.48 -22.93 20.41
C MET A 65 9.65 -23.46 19.25
N PRO A 66 9.95 -24.66 18.75
CA PRO A 66 9.17 -25.27 17.66
C PRO A 66 7.68 -25.39 17.99
N GLY A 67 6.85 -25.29 16.97
CA GLY A 67 5.40 -25.41 17.11
C GLY A 67 4.68 -24.18 17.63
N ARG A 68 5.39 -23.05 17.84
CA ARG A 68 4.77 -21.78 18.23
C ARG A 68 4.11 -21.09 17.05
N ASN A 69 3.01 -20.44 17.31
CA ASN A 69 2.40 -19.55 16.33
C ASN A 69 3.26 -18.31 16.18
N VAL A 70 3.61 -17.97 14.94
CA VAL A 70 4.33 -16.74 14.59
C VAL A 70 3.41 -15.91 13.74
N GLN A 71 3.27 -14.64 14.13
CA GLN A 71 2.49 -13.65 13.42
C GLN A 71 3.42 -12.63 12.77
N VAL A 72 3.24 -12.39 11.49
CA VAL A 72 3.98 -11.38 10.73
C VAL A 72 3.01 -10.37 10.17
N TRP A 73 3.25 -9.10 10.48
CA TRP A 73 2.52 -7.95 9.95
C TRP A 73 3.33 -7.37 8.81
N TYR A 74 2.72 -7.22 7.67
CA TYR A 74 3.36 -6.71 6.47
C TYR A 74 2.44 -5.75 5.72
N SER A 75 3.03 -4.82 5.00
CA SER A 75 2.31 -3.98 4.05
C SER A 75 2.13 -4.71 2.72
N SER A 76 0.99 -4.53 2.09
CA SER A 76 0.72 -5.02 0.74
C SER A 76 0.07 -3.91 -0.09
N LEU A 77 0.16 -4.04 -1.42
CA LEU A 77 -0.67 -3.21 -2.27
C LEU A 77 -2.13 -3.59 -2.10
N PRO A 78 -3.05 -2.62 -2.17
CA PRO A 78 -4.47 -2.91 -2.27
C PRO A 78 -4.75 -3.76 -3.52
N GLN A 79 -5.73 -4.64 -3.45
CA GLN A 79 -6.14 -5.41 -4.61
C GLN A 79 -6.77 -4.50 -5.65
N THR A 80 -6.56 -4.84 -6.92
CA THR A 80 -7.12 -4.08 -8.04
C THR A 80 -8.59 -4.45 -8.23
N MET A 81 -9.45 -3.45 -8.33
CA MET A 81 -10.84 -3.64 -8.74
C MET A 81 -10.87 -4.01 -10.23
N THR A 82 -11.59 -5.05 -10.57
CA THR A 82 -11.67 -5.57 -11.95
C THR A 82 -13.05 -5.39 -12.57
N ASN A 83 -14.09 -5.33 -11.74
CA ASN A 83 -15.48 -5.19 -12.18
C ASN A 83 -16.10 -3.89 -11.68
N ASN A 84 -17.02 -3.32 -12.44
CA ASN A 84 -17.74 -2.11 -12.04
C ASN A 84 -18.68 -2.31 -10.83
N THR A 85 -18.96 -3.57 -10.47
CA THR A 85 -19.81 -3.95 -9.34
C THR A 85 -18.98 -4.27 -8.07
N ASP A 86 -17.66 -4.21 -8.15
CA ASP A 86 -16.79 -4.51 -7.02
C ASP A 86 -16.98 -3.46 -5.92
N ASP A 87 -17.16 -3.91 -4.69
CA ASP A 87 -17.16 -3.03 -3.53
C ASP A 87 -15.74 -2.59 -3.20
N PHE A 88 -15.54 -1.28 -3.16
CA PHE A 88 -14.22 -0.68 -2.91
C PHE A 88 -13.58 -1.17 -1.62
N VAL A 89 -14.32 -1.18 -0.52
CA VAL A 89 -13.80 -1.55 0.81
C VAL A 89 -13.49 -3.05 0.86
N ALA A 90 -14.40 -3.88 0.34
CA ALA A 90 -14.24 -5.32 0.38
C ALA A 90 -13.06 -5.82 -0.48
N VAL A 91 -12.85 -5.22 -1.66
CA VAL A 91 -11.79 -5.64 -2.59
C VAL A 91 -10.44 -5.04 -2.19
N THR A 92 -10.39 -3.74 -1.94
CA THR A 92 -9.08 -3.07 -1.69
C THR A 92 -8.61 -3.18 -0.25
N GLY A 93 -9.51 -3.44 0.70
CA GLY A 93 -9.24 -3.41 2.13
C GLY A 93 -9.01 -2.00 2.70
N LEU A 94 -9.18 -0.96 1.88
CA LEU A 94 -9.07 0.43 2.30
C LEU A 94 -10.41 0.92 2.88
N PRO A 95 -10.40 1.86 3.84
CA PRO A 95 -11.62 2.44 4.36
C PRO A 95 -12.35 3.25 3.27
N SER A 96 -13.66 3.35 3.39
CA SER A 96 -14.50 4.12 2.44
C SER A 96 -14.09 5.59 2.30
N SER A 97 -13.47 6.17 3.33
CA SER A 97 -12.94 7.54 3.29
C SER A 97 -11.79 7.73 2.27
N CYS A 98 -11.16 6.65 1.80
CA CYS A 98 -10.14 6.72 0.76
C CYS A 98 -10.71 6.74 -0.66
N GLN A 99 -12.02 6.57 -0.82
CA GLN A 99 -12.66 6.51 -2.14
C GLN A 99 -12.55 7.82 -2.91
N ASP A 100 -12.72 8.94 -2.22
CA ASP A 100 -12.58 10.28 -2.80
C ASP A 100 -11.14 10.55 -3.28
N VAL A 101 -10.12 10.01 -2.60
CA VAL A 101 -8.71 10.11 -3.04
C VAL A 101 -8.52 9.44 -4.39
N VAL A 102 -9.11 8.26 -4.61
CA VAL A 102 -9.03 7.56 -5.90
C VAL A 102 -9.75 8.36 -6.98
N ILE A 103 -10.93 8.90 -6.69
CA ILE A 103 -11.71 9.73 -7.63
C ILE A 103 -10.94 10.99 -8.02
N LEU A 104 -10.38 11.72 -7.06
CA LEU A 104 -9.57 12.92 -7.32
C LEU A 104 -8.31 12.57 -8.10
N GLY A 105 -7.66 11.43 -7.79
CA GLY A 105 -6.50 10.93 -8.51
C GLY A 105 -6.79 10.60 -9.98
N ALA A 106 -7.97 10.05 -10.28
CA ALA A 106 -8.43 9.83 -11.65
C ALA A 106 -8.79 11.15 -12.34
N ALA A 107 -9.50 12.03 -11.64
CA ALA A 107 -9.99 13.30 -12.21
C ALA A 107 -8.85 14.20 -12.69
N TYR A 108 -7.79 14.42 -11.87
CA TYR A 108 -6.69 15.28 -12.30
C TYR A 108 -5.94 14.73 -13.52
N ARG A 109 -5.80 13.41 -13.62
CA ARG A 109 -5.17 12.76 -14.77
C ARG A 109 -6.00 12.92 -16.04
N LEU A 110 -7.32 12.70 -15.94
CA LEU A 110 -8.23 12.88 -17.07
C LEU A 110 -8.26 14.33 -17.55
N LEU A 111 -8.30 15.30 -16.63
CA LEU A 111 -8.25 16.73 -16.99
C LEU A 111 -6.95 17.09 -17.73
N SER A 112 -5.82 16.54 -17.30
CA SER A 112 -4.53 16.74 -17.99
C SER A 112 -4.54 16.16 -19.41
N TYR A 113 -5.21 15.03 -19.63
CA TYR A 113 -5.37 14.43 -20.96
C TYR A 113 -6.29 15.23 -21.87
N LEU A 114 -7.38 15.77 -21.34
CA LEU A 114 -8.34 16.58 -22.11
C LEU A 114 -7.67 17.86 -22.61
N ASP A 115 -6.81 18.49 -21.83
CA ASP A 115 -6.06 19.67 -22.24
C ASP A 115 -5.03 19.36 -23.33
N SER A 116 -4.33 18.23 -23.27
CA SER A 116 -3.37 17.84 -24.31
C SER A 116 -4.04 17.59 -25.67
N GLY A 117 -5.29 17.10 -25.67
CA GLY A 117 -6.10 16.94 -26.88
C GLY A 117 -6.59 18.25 -27.50
N ARG A 118 -6.68 19.33 -26.71
CA ARG A 118 -7.05 20.69 -27.16
C ARG A 118 -5.89 21.47 -27.76
N ILE A 119 -4.67 21.08 -27.49
CA ILE A 119 -3.44 21.71 -28.04
C ILE A 119 -3.21 21.25 -29.52
N ASN A 120 -4.18 20.69 -30.20
CA ASN A 120 -4.09 20.41 -31.61
C ASN A 120 -4.10 21.75 -32.38
N LEU A 121 -3.04 21.99 -33.07
CA LEU A 121 -2.54 23.23 -33.64
C LEU A 121 -3.51 24.04 -34.53
N THR A 122 -4.59 23.48 -34.98
CA THR A 122 -5.64 24.19 -35.75
C THR A 122 -6.63 24.97 -34.89
N SER A 123 -6.69 24.71 -33.61
CA SER A 123 -7.59 25.38 -32.68
C SER A 123 -6.88 26.48 -31.86
N ALA A 124 -5.55 26.60 -31.97
CA ALA A 124 -4.79 27.57 -31.19
C ALA A 124 -5.21 29.02 -31.50
N GLU A 125 -5.56 29.34 -32.75
CA GLU A 125 -6.08 30.67 -33.13
C GLU A 125 -7.53 30.88 -32.68
N ALA A 126 -8.36 29.86 -32.71
CA ALA A 126 -9.74 29.94 -32.25
C ALA A 126 -9.84 30.00 -30.70
N ASP A 127 -8.94 29.34 -30.00
CA ASP A 127 -8.86 29.33 -28.52
C ASP A 127 -8.36 30.67 -27.96
N LEU A 128 -7.52 31.40 -28.69
CA LEU A 128 -7.10 32.77 -28.35
C LEU A 128 -8.25 33.78 -28.42
N ALA A 129 -9.28 33.49 -29.20
CA ALA A 129 -10.46 34.36 -29.37
C ALA A 129 -11.61 34.02 -28.39
N ASP A 130 -11.58 32.82 -27.73
CA ASP A 130 -12.61 32.43 -26.78
C ASP A 130 -12.30 32.90 -25.36
N THR A 131 -12.81 34.09 -25.03
CA THR A 131 -12.68 34.66 -23.67
C THR A 131 -13.45 33.88 -22.60
N LYS A 132 -14.37 32.99 -22.97
CA LYS A 132 -15.16 32.19 -22.02
C LYS A 132 -14.46 30.90 -21.58
N ASN A 133 -13.56 30.37 -22.41
CA ASN A 133 -12.78 29.15 -22.13
C ASN A 133 -11.31 29.39 -22.49
N PRO A 134 -10.54 30.13 -21.69
CA PRO A 134 -9.13 30.37 -21.97
C PRO A 134 -8.37 29.06 -22.04
N SER A 135 -7.41 28.91 -22.93
CA SER A 135 -6.58 27.73 -23.18
C SER A 135 -5.86 27.21 -21.91
N THR A 136 -5.74 28.04 -20.89
CA THR A 136 -5.13 27.73 -19.59
C THR A 136 -6.14 27.19 -18.55
N ALA A 137 -7.45 27.24 -18.84
CA ALA A 137 -8.49 26.87 -17.85
C ALA A 137 -8.41 25.41 -17.41
N GLY A 138 -8.14 24.48 -18.32
CA GLY A 138 -7.99 23.08 -18.01
C GLY A 138 -6.72 22.80 -17.18
N ALA A 139 -5.60 23.45 -17.52
CA ALA A 139 -4.37 23.35 -16.75
C ALA A 139 -4.53 23.91 -15.32
N ALA A 140 -5.25 25.01 -15.16
CA ALA A 140 -5.58 25.56 -13.84
C ALA A 140 -6.49 24.63 -13.04
N SER A 141 -7.53 24.07 -13.68
CA SER A 141 -8.43 23.11 -13.07
C SER A 141 -7.72 21.82 -12.66
N SER A 142 -6.84 21.30 -13.52
CA SER A 142 -6.03 20.12 -13.22
C SER A 142 -5.10 20.35 -12.03
N ARG A 143 -4.44 21.50 -11.95
CA ARG A 143 -3.59 21.88 -10.80
C ARG A 143 -4.39 21.97 -9.50
N TYR A 144 -5.57 22.56 -9.55
CA TYR A 144 -6.46 22.67 -8.39
C TYR A 144 -6.90 21.28 -7.89
N VAL A 145 -7.37 20.42 -8.79
CA VAL A 145 -7.75 19.05 -8.43
C VAL A 145 -6.55 18.24 -7.92
N PHE A 146 -5.36 18.45 -8.48
CA PHE A 146 -4.14 17.81 -7.97
C PHE A 146 -3.79 18.27 -6.56
N ALA A 147 -3.93 19.56 -6.25
CA ALA A 147 -3.70 20.07 -4.89
C ALA A 147 -4.69 19.45 -3.88
N LEU A 148 -5.98 19.35 -4.24
CA LEU A 148 -6.98 18.67 -3.42
C LEU A 148 -6.64 17.19 -3.24
N TYR A 149 -6.23 16.49 -4.30
CA TYR A 149 -5.79 15.11 -4.24
C TYR A 149 -4.64 14.94 -3.25
N GLN A 150 -3.61 15.78 -3.30
CA GLN A 150 -2.47 15.71 -2.40
C GLN A 150 -2.88 15.96 -0.95
N GLN A 151 -3.73 16.95 -0.70
CA GLN A 151 -4.24 17.24 0.63
C GLN A 151 -5.01 16.04 1.20
N ARG A 152 -5.96 15.49 0.44
CA ARG A 152 -6.75 14.33 0.88
C ARG A 152 -5.90 13.07 1.07
N LEU A 153 -4.92 12.85 0.20
CA LEU A 153 -3.97 11.74 0.33
C LEU A 153 -3.18 11.84 1.64
N LEU A 154 -2.72 13.03 2.01
CA LEU A 154 -1.99 13.27 3.25
C LEU A 154 -2.87 13.05 4.47
N GLU A 155 -4.11 13.55 4.46
CA GLU A 155 -5.09 13.35 5.54
C GLU A 155 -5.39 11.88 5.79
N GLU A 156 -5.68 11.10 4.73
CA GLU A 156 -5.97 9.67 4.86
C GLU A 156 -4.72 8.86 5.23
N SER A 157 -3.55 9.25 4.73
CA SER A 157 -2.27 8.65 5.15
C SER A 157 -2.03 8.82 6.65
N ASN A 158 -2.26 10.01 7.18
CA ASN A 158 -2.11 10.29 8.61
C ASN A 158 -3.10 9.47 9.44
N LYS A 159 -4.38 9.39 9.04
CA LYS A 159 -5.39 8.55 9.72
C LYS A 159 -5.00 7.07 9.73
N LEU A 160 -4.45 6.57 8.62
CA LEU A 160 -3.98 5.17 8.55
C LEU A 160 -2.75 4.95 9.42
N GLN A 161 -1.84 5.91 9.50
CA GLN A 161 -0.67 5.84 10.40
C GLN A 161 -1.09 5.82 11.87
N ASP A 162 -2.06 6.63 12.26
CA ASP A 162 -2.61 6.64 13.62
C ASP A 162 -3.28 5.32 13.98
N ARG A 163 -3.98 4.71 13.02
CA ARG A 163 -4.65 3.42 13.19
C ARG A 163 -3.66 2.26 13.26
N PHE A 164 -2.54 2.34 12.53
CA PHE A 164 -1.50 1.31 12.46
C PHE A 164 -0.12 1.90 12.81
N PRO A 165 0.11 2.31 14.06
CA PRO A 165 1.36 2.92 14.44
C PRO A 165 2.51 1.93 14.28
N ILE A 166 3.49 2.30 13.47
CA ILE A 166 4.73 1.53 13.30
C ILE A 166 5.62 1.84 14.50
N ARG A 167 5.79 0.88 15.39
CA ARG A 167 6.79 0.97 16.46
C ARG A 167 8.13 0.49 15.94
N VAL A 168 9.03 1.39 15.64
CA VAL A 168 10.41 1.05 15.31
C VAL A 168 11.17 0.87 16.62
N HIS A 169 11.53 -0.37 16.94
CA HIS A 169 12.42 -0.66 18.05
C HIS A 169 13.86 -0.58 17.55
N TYR A 170 14.56 0.48 17.93
CA TYR A 170 16.01 0.53 17.77
C TYR A 170 16.63 -0.32 18.89
N SER A 171 17.13 -1.51 18.57
CA SER A 171 18.04 -2.22 19.46
C SER A 171 19.40 -1.52 19.39
N ARG A 172 19.88 -1.00 20.53
CA ARG A 172 21.28 -0.62 20.71
C ARG A 172 22.15 -1.87 20.80
#